data_639e122efb6b50731da3702fa4754f71
#
_entry.id   639e122efb6b50731da3702fa4754f71
#
_cell.length_a   1.000
_cell.length_b   1.000
_cell.length_c   1.000
_cell.angle_alpha   90.00
_cell.angle_beta   90.00
_cell.angle_gamma   90.00
#
_symmetry.space_group_name_H-M   'P 1'
#
loop_
_entity.id
_entity.type
_entity.pdbx_description
1 polymer ?
#
loop_
_entity_poly.entity_id
_entity_poly.type
_entity_poly.pdbx_seq_one_letter_code
_entity_poly.pdbx_strand_id
1 'polypeptide(L)'
;MKYKTLVALGALVMAACAQTPAPVPEAAVETDAAAATSEPAETAEWPMTGQRPATGRPIATRSAVIAPNGAAATAHPLATQTAIDILKAGGSAVDAAIAANAMLGLVEPTGNGIGGDLYAIVWDPETAQLYGYNGSGRTPKAATLADAQAKADAFEDGLKLPRYGTITVSVPGTVDGWFALHEKFGRLPMADNLAPTVSYARTGAPIPEMIAWYWSRGPLRFEPAYERGELEEYENARRTFFDPVPVEGSLFRNLDLANTLERIGTLGRGEFYKGATARAMTAYLRRHGSKMAYEDFAAHAGEWTEPLCVEYRSEVKLCELGPNTQGVAALQMLEMLERFDLGEMGFGSPDALTAMVEAKRLAFADRALGYADPAFSGIDPAIFIGPGYNAGRAEAIDITRAMPAVAPGTEITDAALRDGDTTYLTVADKDGMMVSLIQSNYRGMGSGLVPDGLGFMFQDRAELFSLDPEHPNVFEGGKRPFHTIIPAF
;
A
#
# COMPACT_ATOMS: atom_id res chain seq x y z
N MET A 1 68.07 -20.83 15.83
CA MET A 1 68.81 -20.25 14.67
C MET A 1 67.85 -19.37 13.90
N LYS A 2 68.06 -18.05 14.05
CA LYS A 2 67.99 -16.96 13.08
C LYS A 2 66.77 -16.96 12.13
N TYR A 3 65.84 -16.00 12.28
CA TYR A 3 65.78 -14.78 11.48
C TYR A 3 64.95 -13.72 12.21
N LYS A 4 65.66 -12.77 12.82
CA LYS A 4 65.20 -11.39 13.04
C LYS A 4 65.46 -10.64 11.69
N THR A 5 64.63 -9.65 11.45
CA THR A 5 64.67 -8.60 10.42
C THR A 5 63.60 -8.76 9.34
N LEU A 6 62.48 -7.99 9.55
CA LEU A 6 61.82 -7.12 8.60
C LEU A 6 60.63 -6.41 9.28
N VAL A 7 61.00 -5.51 10.21
CA VAL A 7 60.09 -4.51 10.72
C VAL A 7 60.77 -3.16 10.50
N ALA A 8 60.67 -2.64 9.32
CA ALA A 8 61.13 -1.27 9.01
C ALA A 8 60.83 -0.91 7.53
N LEU A 9 59.62 -1.06 7.02
CA LEU A 9 59.19 -0.41 5.76
C LEU A 9 57.67 -0.23 5.65
N GLY A 10 57.00 -0.01 6.77
CA GLY A 10 55.53 0.25 6.82
C GLY A 10 55.15 1.60 7.38
N ALA A 11 56.09 2.50 7.63
CA ALA A 11 55.82 3.76 8.32
C ALA A 11 55.99 5.03 7.45
N LEU A 12 55.96 4.92 6.12
CA LEU A 12 56.19 6.09 5.25
C LEU A 12 55.12 6.29 4.15
N VAL A 13 53.93 5.74 4.26
CA VAL A 13 52.82 5.95 3.27
C VAL A 13 51.53 6.48 3.90
N MET A 14 51.50 6.81 5.20
CA MET A 14 50.31 7.38 5.85
C MET A 14 50.44 8.85 6.22
N ALA A 15 51.23 9.63 5.52
CA ALA A 15 51.40 11.06 5.80
C ALA A 15 51.11 11.96 4.60
N ALA A 16 50.19 11.57 3.71
CA ALA A 16 49.85 12.40 2.55
C ALA A 16 48.35 12.34 2.18
N CYS A 17 47.45 12.56 3.12
CA CYS A 17 46.03 12.88 2.84
C CYS A 17 45.36 13.56 4.04
N ALA A 18 45.97 14.61 4.56
CA ALA A 18 45.29 15.56 5.46
C ALA A 18 45.49 16.96 4.87
N GLN A 19 44.86 17.22 3.73
CA GLN A 19 44.64 18.59 3.27
C GLN A 19 43.25 19.01 3.74
N THR A 20 43.21 19.83 4.78
CA THR A 20 42.08 20.67 5.16
C THR A 20 41.70 21.54 3.94
N PRO A 21 40.43 21.53 3.50
CA PRO A 21 39.98 22.45 2.47
C PRO A 21 40.11 23.89 2.98
N ALA A 22 40.68 24.75 2.14
CA ALA A 22 40.76 26.18 2.40
C ALA A 22 39.38 26.81 2.57
N PRO A 23 39.19 27.81 3.43
CA PRO A 23 37.91 28.44 3.58
C PRO A 23 37.49 29.11 2.27
N VAL A 24 36.27 28.82 1.84
CA VAL A 24 35.59 29.50 0.74
C VAL A 24 35.38 30.96 1.17
N PRO A 25 35.73 31.95 0.35
CA PRO A 25 35.48 33.34 0.70
C PRO A 25 33.98 33.58 0.78
N GLU A 26 33.55 34.14 1.90
CA GLU A 26 32.20 34.63 2.16
C GLU A 26 31.91 35.77 1.15
N ALA A 27 31.10 35.45 0.12
CA ALA A 27 30.57 36.48 -0.75
C ALA A 27 29.56 37.30 0.05
N ALA A 28 29.88 38.56 0.28
CA ALA A 28 28.96 39.51 0.87
C ALA A 28 27.70 39.59 0.01
N VAL A 29 26.59 39.09 0.56
CA VAL A 29 25.25 39.33 0.01
C VAL A 29 24.89 40.78 0.37
N GLU A 30 25.05 41.69 -0.56
CA GLU A 30 24.42 43.01 -0.46
C GLU A 30 22.91 42.81 -0.50
N THR A 31 22.25 43.00 0.63
CA THR A 31 20.80 43.09 0.73
C THR A 31 20.36 44.46 0.23
N ASP A 32 20.13 44.56 -1.07
CA ASP A 32 19.33 45.65 -1.61
C ASP A 32 17.86 45.35 -1.34
N ALA A 33 17.36 45.82 -0.21
CA ALA A 33 15.95 45.86 0.12
C ALA A 33 15.27 46.99 -0.68
N ALA A 34 15.16 46.82 -1.98
CA ALA A 34 14.21 47.57 -2.79
C ALA A 34 12.86 46.83 -2.70
N ALA A 35 11.89 47.46 -2.03
CA ALA A 35 10.51 47.05 -2.01
C ALA A 35 10.00 46.93 -3.46
N ALA A 36 9.99 45.73 -3.99
CA ALA A 36 9.32 45.43 -5.22
C ALA A 36 7.81 45.45 -4.93
N THR A 37 7.16 46.55 -5.29
CA THR A 37 5.71 46.57 -5.51
C THR A 37 5.44 45.54 -6.60
N SER A 38 4.89 44.39 -6.22
CA SER A 38 4.44 43.41 -7.17
C SER A 38 3.22 43.97 -7.92
N GLU A 39 3.48 44.52 -9.11
CA GLU A 39 2.41 44.59 -10.10
C GLU A 39 1.90 43.17 -10.33
N PRO A 40 0.56 42.92 -10.46
CA PRO A 40 0.04 41.64 -10.76
C PRO A 40 0.74 41.14 -12.04
N ALA A 41 1.38 39.98 -11.97
CA ALA A 41 2.07 39.39 -13.10
C ALA A 41 1.07 39.36 -14.26
N GLU A 42 1.33 40.15 -15.32
CA GLU A 42 0.66 39.99 -16.59
C GLU A 42 0.68 38.51 -16.94
N THR A 43 -0.48 37.97 -17.16
CA THR A 43 -0.65 36.58 -17.61
C THR A 43 0.25 36.37 -18.81
N ALA A 44 1.38 35.72 -18.62
CA ALA A 44 2.31 35.40 -19.68
C ALA A 44 1.52 34.63 -20.74
N GLU A 45 1.18 35.29 -21.85
CA GLU A 45 0.66 34.62 -23.04
C GLU A 45 1.77 33.69 -23.53
N TRP A 46 1.61 32.41 -23.25
CA TRP A 46 2.50 31.40 -23.82
C TRP A 46 2.34 31.46 -25.35
N PRO A 47 3.43 31.74 -26.08
CA PRO A 47 3.35 31.80 -27.53
C PRO A 47 2.83 30.46 -28.03
N MET A 48 1.79 30.51 -28.84
CA MET A 48 1.23 29.36 -29.54
C MET A 48 2.31 28.74 -30.44
N THR A 49 2.98 27.70 -29.96
CA THR A 49 3.87 26.90 -30.78
C THR A 49 3.13 25.61 -31.16
N GLY A 50 2.57 25.57 -32.37
CA GLY A 50 1.90 24.42 -32.93
C GLY A 50 0.37 24.54 -33.07
N GLN A 51 -0.28 23.47 -33.53
CA GLN A 51 -1.71 23.42 -33.84
C GLN A 51 -2.65 23.29 -32.63
N ARG A 52 -2.18 23.53 -31.40
CA ARG A 52 -2.99 23.39 -30.20
C ARG A 52 -3.34 24.76 -29.61
N PRO A 53 -4.62 25.09 -29.43
CA PRO A 53 -5.04 26.30 -28.75
C PRO A 53 -4.54 26.26 -27.29
N ALA A 54 -4.01 27.39 -26.80
CA ALA A 54 -3.73 27.55 -25.38
C ALA A 54 -5.08 27.54 -24.63
N THR A 55 -5.25 26.59 -23.70
CA THR A 55 -6.50 26.44 -22.94
C THR A 55 -6.61 27.40 -21.76
N GLY A 56 -5.69 28.34 -21.58
CA GLY A 56 -5.63 29.24 -20.42
C GLY A 56 -5.28 28.56 -19.10
N ARG A 57 -5.08 27.25 -19.08
CA ARG A 57 -4.62 26.49 -17.90
C ARG A 57 -3.19 25.99 -18.11
N PRO A 58 -2.22 26.41 -17.30
CA PRO A 58 -0.81 26.11 -17.51
C PRO A 58 -0.43 24.61 -17.37
N ILE A 59 -1.36 23.76 -16.90
CA ILE A 59 -1.03 22.37 -16.52
C ILE A 59 -1.51 21.34 -17.55
N ALA A 60 -2.53 21.62 -18.38
CA ALA A 60 -3.10 20.65 -19.32
C ALA A 60 -2.52 20.83 -20.73
N THR A 61 -1.60 19.94 -21.12
CA THR A 61 -0.96 19.97 -22.45
C THR A 61 -1.68 19.11 -23.50
N ARG A 62 -2.74 18.39 -23.12
CA ARG A 62 -3.52 17.54 -24.02
C ARG A 62 -5.03 17.64 -23.73
N SER A 63 -5.85 17.33 -24.73
CA SER A 63 -7.30 17.25 -24.55
C SER A 63 -7.69 16.16 -23.54
N ALA A 64 -8.80 16.40 -22.85
CA ALA A 64 -9.43 15.35 -22.06
C ALA A 64 -9.84 14.16 -22.94
N VAL A 65 -9.69 12.96 -22.43
CA VAL A 65 -10.19 11.75 -23.08
C VAL A 65 -11.67 11.59 -22.73
N ILE A 66 -12.52 11.55 -23.76
CA ILE A 66 -13.95 11.26 -23.59
C ILE A 66 -14.15 9.78 -23.88
N ALA A 67 -14.55 9.02 -22.88
CA ALA A 67 -14.64 7.57 -22.93
C ALA A 67 -16.11 7.11 -22.78
N PRO A 68 -16.81 6.78 -23.86
CA PRO A 68 -18.24 6.46 -23.82
C PRO A 68 -18.58 5.13 -23.15
N ASN A 69 -17.59 4.23 -22.99
CA ASN A 69 -17.79 2.92 -22.37
C ASN A 69 -17.29 2.84 -20.94
N GLY A 70 -16.75 3.95 -20.41
CA GLY A 70 -16.13 3.99 -19.09
C GLY A 70 -14.63 4.27 -19.16
N ALA A 71 -14.01 4.38 -17.99
CA ALA A 71 -12.61 4.72 -17.83
C ALA A 71 -11.98 3.85 -16.73
N ALA A 72 -10.66 3.62 -16.86
CA ALA A 72 -9.88 2.94 -15.84
C ALA A 72 -8.51 3.61 -15.68
N ALA A 73 -8.03 3.70 -14.44
CA ALA A 73 -6.68 4.11 -14.10
C ALA A 73 -6.05 3.08 -13.17
N THR A 74 -4.89 2.56 -13.55
CA THR A 74 -4.14 1.56 -12.79
C THR A 74 -2.63 1.87 -12.84
N ALA A 75 -1.84 1.23 -12.00
CA ALA A 75 -0.39 1.38 -11.99
C ALA A 75 0.30 0.81 -13.25
N HIS A 76 -0.36 -0.12 -13.99
CA HIS A 76 0.25 -0.80 -15.12
C HIS A 76 -0.61 -0.73 -16.40
N PRO A 77 -0.05 -0.37 -17.58
CA PRO A 77 -0.82 -0.23 -18.81
C PRO A 77 -1.63 -1.47 -19.21
N LEU A 78 -1.07 -2.68 -18.99
CA LEU A 78 -1.75 -3.94 -19.31
C LEU A 78 -2.97 -4.17 -18.42
N ALA A 79 -2.90 -3.78 -17.15
CA ALA A 79 -4.06 -3.85 -16.25
C ALA A 79 -5.15 -2.85 -16.65
N THR A 80 -4.76 -1.63 -17.04
CA THR A 80 -5.71 -0.64 -17.59
C THR A 80 -6.38 -1.17 -18.86
N GLN A 81 -5.61 -1.76 -19.78
CA GLN A 81 -6.14 -2.37 -21.00
C GLN A 81 -7.13 -3.49 -20.68
N THR A 82 -6.78 -4.37 -19.72
CA THR A 82 -7.66 -5.45 -19.27
C THR A 82 -8.99 -4.90 -18.73
N ALA A 83 -8.95 -3.87 -17.87
CA ALA A 83 -10.17 -3.23 -17.38
C ALA A 83 -11.06 -2.70 -18.53
N ILE A 84 -10.46 -1.99 -19.49
CA ILE A 84 -11.18 -1.44 -20.63
C ILE A 84 -11.79 -2.55 -21.51
N ASP A 85 -11.11 -3.66 -21.71
CA ASP A 85 -11.62 -4.78 -22.49
C ASP A 85 -12.81 -5.46 -21.79
N ILE A 86 -12.78 -5.61 -20.46
CA ILE A 86 -13.92 -6.09 -19.67
C ILE A 86 -15.11 -5.13 -19.77
N LEU A 87 -14.90 -3.80 -19.65
CA LEU A 87 -15.96 -2.81 -19.82
C LEU A 87 -16.60 -2.90 -21.23
N LYS A 88 -15.80 -3.05 -22.29
CA LYS A 88 -16.28 -3.23 -23.66
C LYS A 88 -17.04 -4.54 -23.85
N ALA A 89 -16.68 -5.58 -23.12
CA ALA A 89 -17.41 -6.87 -23.14
C ALA A 89 -18.75 -6.82 -22.38
N GLY A 90 -19.09 -5.68 -21.76
CA GLY A 90 -20.35 -5.48 -21.03
C GLY A 90 -20.25 -5.72 -19.53
N GLY A 91 -19.03 -5.88 -19.00
CA GLY A 91 -18.78 -5.97 -17.55
C GLY A 91 -19.10 -4.65 -16.83
N SER A 92 -19.40 -4.76 -15.55
CA SER A 92 -19.53 -3.61 -14.66
C SER A 92 -18.17 -3.00 -14.32
N ALA A 93 -18.16 -1.84 -13.66
CA ALA A 93 -16.93 -1.26 -13.11
C ALA A 93 -16.25 -2.23 -12.10
N VAL A 94 -17.03 -3.03 -11.37
CA VAL A 94 -16.51 -4.04 -10.45
C VAL A 94 -15.86 -5.20 -11.19
N ASP A 95 -16.46 -5.75 -12.25
CA ASP A 95 -15.85 -6.79 -13.08
C ASP A 95 -14.48 -6.33 -13.63
N ALA A 96 -14.46 -5.10 -14.16
CA ALA A 96 -13.24 -4.51 -14.69
C ALA A 96 -12.17 -4.27 -13.63
N ALA A 97 -12.56 -3.83 -12.42
CA ALA A 97 -11.66 -3.64 -11.29
C ALA A 97 -11.04 -4.97 -10.82
N ILE A 98 -11.84 -6.05 -10.73
CA ILE A 98 -11.37 -7.41 -10.39
C ILE A 98 -10.37 -7.90 -11.44
N ALA A 99 -10.69 -7.77 -12.72
CA ALA A 99 -9.83 -8.21 -13.81
C ALA A 99 -8.49 -7.44 -13.83
N ALA A 100 -8.54 -6.11 -13.62
CA ALA A 100 -7.35 -5.29 -13.52
C ALA A 100 -6.50 -5.64 -12.30
N ASN A 101 -7.13 -5.87 -11.14
CA ASN A 101 -6.42 -6.25 -9.92
C ASN A 101 -5.76 -7.64 -10.06
N ALA A 102 -6.44 -8.61 -10.66
CA ALA A 102 -5.84 -9.90 -10.97
C ALA A 102 -4.63 -9.76 -11.90
N MET A 103 -4.73 -8.90 -12.94
CA MET A 103 -3.63 -8.63 -13.85
C MET A 103 -2.45 -7.95 -13.13
N LEU A 104 -2.72 -6.98 -12.25
CA LEU A 104 -1.67 -6.34 -11.43
C LEU A 104 -0.94 -7.36 -10.56
N GLY A 105 -1.63 -8.36 -10.00
CA GLY A 105 -1.00 -9.44 -9.24
C GLY A 105 -0.01 -10.30 -10.04
N LEU A 106 -0.13 -10.31 -11.38
CA LEU A 106 0.81 -10.98 -12.28
C LEU A 106 1.95 -10.05 -12.72
N VAL A 107 1.62 -8.81 -13.14
CA VAL A 107 2.58 -7.91 -13.81
C VAL A 107 3.31 -6.98 -12.84
N GLU A 108 2.79 -6.82 -11.63
CA GLU A 108 3.35 -5.99 -10.56
C GLU A 108 3.29 -6.71 -9.19
N PRO A 109 3.80 -7.96 -9.10
CA PRO A 109 3.76 -8.73 -7.85
C PRO A 109 4.62 -8.10 -6.75
N THR A 110 5.38 -7.06 -7.07
CA THR A 110 6.21 -6.29 -6.13
C THR A 110 5.39 -5.48 -5.14
N GLY A 111 4.10 -5.24 -5.40
CA GLY A 111 3.23 -4.45 -4.50
C GLY A 111 1.95 -5.19 -4.10
N ASN A 112 1.56 -6.24 -4.83
CA ASN A 112 0.25 -6.86 -4.67
C ASN A 112 0.18 -8.32 -5.12
N GLY A 113 -0.99 -8.96 -4.95
CA GLY A 113 -1.27 -10.34 -5.36
C GLY A 113 -2.34 -11.00 -4.50
N ILE A 114 -2.84 -12.16 -4.92
CA ILE A 114 -3.94 -12.88 -4.24
C ILE A 114 -3.58 -13.41 -2.85
N GLY A 115 -2.33 -13.30 -2.44
CA GLY A 115 -1.88 -13.59 -1.08
C GLY A 115 -1.98 -12.41 -0.12
N GLY A 116 -2.49 -11.27 -0.58
CA GLY A 116 -2.68 -10.02 0.18
C GLY A 116 -4.12 -9.73 0.56
N ASP A 117 -4.34 -8.50 1.01
CA ASP A 117 -5.65 -7.97 1.40
C ASP A 117 -6.16 -6.94 0.41
N LEU A 118 -7.48 -6.76 0.38
CA LEU A 118 -8.19 -5.85 -0.50
C LEU A 118 -9.17 -4.98 0.31
N TYR A 119 -9.23 -3.70 -0.05
CA TYR A 119 -10.30 -2.80 0.37
C TYR A 119 -10.89 -2.09 -0.85
N ALA A 120 -12.18 -1.80 -0.80
CA ALA A 120 -12.84 -1.09 -1.88
C ALA A 120 -13.93 -0.15 -1.36
N ILE A 121 -14.16 0.94 -2.10
CA ILE A 121 -15.37 1.75 -2.03
C ILE A 121 -16.02 1.72 -3.40
N VAL A 122 -17.31 1.42 -3.45
CA VAL A 122 -18.11 1.36 -4.66
C VAL A 122 -19.24 2.37 -4.58
N TRP A 123 -19.33 3.26 -5.56
CA TRP A 123 -20.50 4.06 -5.81
C TRP A 123 -21.48 3.30 -6.70
N ASP A 124 -22.67 3.09 -6.19
CA ASP A 124 -23.77 2.48 -6.93
C ASP A 124 -24.75 3.57 -7.39
N PRO A 125 -24.86 3.83 -8.69
CA PRO A 125 -25.77 4.84 -9.22
C PRO A 125 -27.25 4.47 -9.09
N GLU A 126 -27.59 3.17 -8.95
CA GLU A 126 -28.98 2.73 -8.80
C GLU A 126 -29.54 3.10 -7.43
N THR A 127 -28.75 2.97 -6.39
CA THR A 127 -29.13 3.30 -5.02
C THR A 127 -28.67 4.69 -4.59
N ALA A 128 -27.78 5.33 -5.36
CA ALA A 128 -27.09 6.57 -5.02
C ALA A 128 -26.39 6.48 -3.67
N GLN A 129 -25.72 5.35 -3.40
CA GLN A 129 -25.01 5.07 -2.15
C GLN A 129 -23.58 4.62 -2.40
N LEU A 130 -22.72 4.87 -1.39
CA LEU A 130 -21.38 4.30 -1.30
C LEU A 130 -21.42 3.02 -0.45
N TYR A 131 -20.73 2.01 -0.93
CA TYR A 131 -20.54 0.73 -0.24
C TYR A 131 -19.06 0.51 0.00
N GLY A 132 -18.65 0.38 1.26
CA GLY A 132 -17.30 0.03 1.64
C GLY A 132 -17.14 -1.47 1.84
N TYR A 133 -15.99 -2.03 1.48
CA TYR A 133 -15.64 -3.42 1.76
C TYR A 133 -14.26 -3.53 2.38
N ASN A 134 -14.18 -4.19 3.55
CA ASN A 134 -12.96 -4.55 4.25
C ASN A 134 -12.70 -6.04 4.09
N GLY A 135 -11.79 -6.41 3.19
CA GLY A 135 -11.39 -7.79 2.94
C GLY A 135 -10.14 -8.21 3.72
N SER A 136 -9.68 -7.45 4.73
CA SER A 136 -8.47 -7.82 5.45
C SER A 136 -8.59 -9.10 6.25
N GLY A 137 -7.53 -9.88 6.25
CA GLY A 137 -7.47 -11.16 6.93
C GLY A 137 -6.99 -11.06 8.37
N ARG A 138 -7.27 -12.13 9.11
CA ARG A 138 -6.92 -12.26 10.53
C ARG A 138 -5.65 -13.10 10.72
N THR A 139 -4.93 -12.86 11.79
CA THR A 139 -3.85 -13.75 12.24
C THR A 139 -4.39 -15.15 12.57
N PRO A 140 -3.52 -16.17 12.59
CA PRO A 140 -3.91 -17.51 13.05
C PRO A 140 -4.54 -17.44 14.44
N LYS A 141 -5.71 -18.02 14.63
CA LYS A 141 -6.44 -17.97 15.90
C LYS A 141 -5.64 -18.57 17.07
N ALA A 142 -4.77 -19.52 16.78
CA ALA A 142 -3.91 -20.16 17.78
C ALA A 142 -2.61 -19.43 18.07
N ALA A 143 -2.31 -18.32 17.36
CA ALA A 143 -1.11 -17.52 17.60
C ALA A 143 -1.28 -16.62 18.83
N THR A 144 -0.19 -16.38 19.55
CA THR A 144 -0.19 -15.63 20.81
C THR A 144 0.86 -14.52 20.79
N LEU A 145 0.71 -13.52 21.65
CA LEU A 145 1.74 -12.49 21.86
C LEU A 145 3.09 -13.11 22.23
N ALA A 146 3.12 -14.20 22.99
CA ALA A 146 4.36 -14.89 23.34
C ALA A 146 5.08 -15.49 22.13
N ASP A 147 4.33 -15.97 21.12
CA ASP A 147 4.92 -16.44 19.85
C ASP A 147 5.55 -15.27 19.07
N ALA A 148 4.85 -14.14 19.01
CA ALA A 148 5.31 -12.93 18.38
C ALA A 148 6.57 -12.38 19.08
N GLN A 149 6.57 -12.33 20.42
CA GLN A 149 7.72 -11.90 21.21
C GLN A 149 8.93 -12.80 21.00
N ALA A 150 8.75 -14.11 20.98
CA ALA A 150 9.84 -15.06 20.75
C ALA A 150 10.52 -14.85 19.38
N LYS A 151 9.75 -14.49 18.33
CA LYS A 151 10.31 -14.15 17.03
C LYS A 151 11.00 -12.78 17.06
N ALA A 152 10.44 -11.80 17.74
CA ALA A 152 11.05 -10.48 17.92
C ALA A 152 12.39 -10.58 18.67
N ASP A 153 12.45 -11.36 19.74
CA ASP A 153 13.67 -11.60 20.53
C ASP A 153 14.76 -12.26 19.68
N ALA A 154 14.37 -13.13 18.75
CA ALA A 154 15.32 -13.83 17.90
C ALA A 154 15.92 -12.97 16.77
N PHE A 155 15.20 -11.98 16.25
CA PHE A 155 15.56 -11.30 15.02
C PHE A 155 15.58 -9.76 15.07
N GLU A 156 14.89 -9.13 16.03
CA GLU A 156 14.70 -7.67 16.09
C GLU A 156 14.92 -7.08 17.49
N ASP A 157 15.81 -7.69 18.29
CA ASP A 157 16.17 -7.27 19.65
C ASP A 157 14.96 -7.14 20.61
N GLY A 158 13.87 -7.87 20.35
CA GLY A 158 12.65 -7.87 21.15
C GLY A 158 11.74 -6.65 20.98
N LEU A 159 12.11 -5.68 20.12
CA LEU A 159 11.43 -4.38 20.04
C LEU A 159 10.25 -4.37 19.08
N LYS A 160 10.28 -5.21 18.03
CA LYS A 160 9.26 -5.29 16.99
C LYS A 160 9.24 -6.67 16.35
N LEU A 161 8.17 -6.97 15.61
CA LEU A 161 8.09 -8.19 14.82
C LEU A 161 9.11 -8.18 13.67
N PRO A 162 9.64 -9.37 13.28
CA PRO A 162 10.46 -9.49 12.09
C PRO A 162 9.66 -9.13 10.84
N ARG A 163 10.37 -8.78 9.76
CA ARG A 163 9.74 -8.32 8.53
C ARG A 163 9.15 -9.45 7.68
N TYR A 164 9.71 -10.64 7.79
CA TYR A 164 9.41 -11.76 6.91
C TYR A 164 9.05 -13.02 7.70
N GLY A 165 8.63 -14.05 6.98
CA GLY A 165 8.38 -15.36 7.55
C GLY A 165 6.95 -15.55 8.06
N THR A 166 6.73 -16.71 8.66
CA THR A 166 5.38 -17.21 8.96
C THR A 166 4.60 -16.42 10.00
N ILE A 167 5.29 -15.73 10.90
CA ILE A 167 4.63 -14.94 11.97
C ILE A 167 3.94 -13.70 11.43
N THR A 168 4.39 -13.19 10.28
CA THR A 168 3.86 -11.99 9.66
C THR A 168 2.66 -12.25 8.75
N VAL A 169 2.33 -13.54 8.49
CA VAL A 169 1.26 -13.94 7.59
C VAL A 169 -0.10 -13.89 8.29
N SER A 170 -1.03 -13.11 7.74
CA SER A 170 -2.47 -13.21 8.02
C SER A 170 -3.20 -13.93 6.87
N VAL A 171 -4.43 -14.32 7.08
CA VAL A 171 -5.24 -14.96 6.03
C VAL A 171 -5.38 -14.02 4.84
N PRO A 172 -5.07 -14.42 3.60
CA PRO A 172 -5.27 -13.57 2.42
C PRO A 172 -6.73 -13.20 2.22
N GLY A 173 -7.03 -11.92 2.04
CA GLY A 173 -8.41 -11.44 1.89
C GLY A 173 -8.81 -11.03 0.48
N THR A 174 -7.85 -10.88 -0.45
CA THR A 174 -8.10 -10.38 -1.82
C THR A 174 -9.18 -11.18 -2.56
N VAL A 175 -9.09 -12.51 -2.56
CA VAL A 175 -10.04 -13.36 -3.28
C VAL A 175 -11.45 -13.28 -2.69
N ASP A 176 -11.55 -13.16 -1.37
CA ASP A 176 -12.83 -12.92 -0.69
C ASP A 176 -13.47 -11.60 -1.14
N GLY A 177 -12.68 -10.53 -1.17
CA GLY A 177 -13.11 -9.22 -1.66
C GLY A 177 -13.61 -9.28 -3.12
N TRP A 178 -12.90 -10.00 -4.01
CA TRP A 178 -13.37 -10.19 -5.38
C TRP A 178 -14.76 -10.80 -5.44
N PHE A 179 -14.98 -11.87 -4.70
CA PHE A 179 -16.28 -12.56 -4.74
C PHE A 179 -17.40 -11.77 -4.06
N ALA A 180 -17.11 -11.07 -2.96
CA ALA A 180 -18.10 -10.22 -2.30
C ALA A 180 -18.55 -9.04 -3.18
N LEU A 181 -17.59 -8.37 -3.82
CA LEU A 181 -17.87 -7.29 -4.76
C LEU A 181 -18.63 -7.80 -6.00
N HIS A 182 -18.20 -8.94 -6.56
CA HIS A 182 -18.80 -9.55 -7.73
C HIS A 182 -20.23 -10.05 -7.46
N GLU A 183 -20.50 -10.67 -6.32
CA GLU A 183 -21.84 -11.12 -5.95
C GLU A 183 -22.86 -9.98 -5.93
N LYS A 184 -22.41 -8.79 -5.50
CA LYS A 184 -23.29 -7.62 -5.37
C LYS A 184 -23.40 -6.81 -6.66
N PHE A 185 -22.31 -6.67 -7.42
CA PHE A 185 -22.19 -5.69 -8.52
C PHE A 185 -21.68 -6.28 -9.84
N GLY A 186 -21.26 -7.54 -9.87
CA GLY A 186 -20.74 -8.19 -11.07
C GLY A 186 -21.82 -8.49 -12.09
N ARG A 187 -21.42 -8.50 -13.36
CA ARG A 187 -22.28 -8.82 -14.51
C ARG A 187 -21.75 -9.98 -15.34
N LEU A 188 -20.42 -10.12 -15.43
CA LEU A 188 -19.78 -11.20 -16.18
C LEU A 188 -19.42 -12.37 -15.23
N PRO A 189 -19.28 -13.60 -15.74
CA PRO A 189 -18.76 -14.70 -14.95
C PRO A 189 -17.36 -14.37 -14.39
N MET A 190 -17.06 -14.75 -13.15
CA MET A 190 -15.73 -14.57 -12.55
C MET A 190 -14.61 -15.18 -13.41
N ALA A 191 -14.89 -16.33 -14.06
CA ALA A 191 -13.93 -16.97 -14.97
C ALA A 191 -13.54 -16.06 -16.14
N ASP A 192 -14.48 -15.28 -16.67
CA ASP A 192 -14.22 -14.34 -17.78
C ASP A 192 -13.39 -13.13 -17.29
N ASN A 193 -13.65 -12.66 -16.08
CA ASN A 193 -12.86 -11.58 -15.46
C ASN A 193 -11.40 -12.00 -15.23
N LEU A 194 -11.15 -13.28 -14.88
CA LEU A 194 -9.81 -13.79 -14.62
C LEU A 194 -9.08 -14.31 -15.86
N ALA A 195 -9.81 -14.62 -16.95
CA ALA A 195 -9.25 -15.22 -18.16
C ALA A 195 -8.08 -14.43 -18.79
N PRO A 196 -8.10 -13.10 -18.88
CA PRO A 196 -6.97 -12.34 -19.40
C PRO A 196 -5.68 -12.60 -18.61
N THR A 197 -5.75 -12.58 -17.28
CA THR A 197 -4.59 -12.85 -16.41
C THR A 197 -4.11 -14.29 -16.55
N VAL A 198 -5.02 -15.26 -16.58
CA VAL A 198 -4.67 -16.68 -16.83
C VAL A 198 -3.93 -16.84 -18.15
N SER A 199 -4.39 -16.16 -19.20
CA SER A 199 -3.75 -16.19 -20.52
C SER A 199 -2.33 -15.63 -20.47
N TYR A 200 -2.13 -14.43 -19.91
CA TYR A 200 -0.81 -13.82 -19.79
C TYR A 200 0.13 -14.60 -18.86
N ALA A 201 -0.39 -15.15 -17.77
CA ALA A 201 0.42 -15.98 -16.88
C ALA A 201 0.95 -17.26 -17.57
N ARG A 202 0.22 -17.79 -18.54
CA ARG A 202 0.64 -18.94 -19.37
C ARG A 202 1.56 -18.56 -20.52
N THR A 203 1.23 -17.51 -21.26
CA THR A 203 1.94 -17.13 -22.48
C THR A 203 3.12 -16.20 -22.24
N GLY A 204 3.11 -15.46 -21.16
CA GLY A 204 4.11 -14.48 -20.72
C GLY A 204 3.59 -13.05 -20.75
N ALA A 205 3.74 -12.37 -19.63
CA ALA A 205 3.46 -10.95 -19.47
C ALA A 205 4.75 -10.13 -19.68
N PRO A 206 4.73 -9.05 -20.47
CA PRO A 206 5.91 -8.22 -20.70
C PRO A 206 6.25 -7.41 -19.44
N ILE A 207 7.52 -7.35 -19.10
CA ILE A 207 8.03 -6.64 -17.92
C ILE A 207 8.61 -5.29 -18.33
N PRO A 208 8.02 -4.15 -17.88
CA PRO A 208 8.57 -2.82 -18.13
C PRO A 208 9.72 -2.47 -17.18
N GLU A 209 10.49 -1.44 -17.53
CA GLU A 209 11.71 -0.98 -16.85
C GLU A 209 11.54 -0.83 -15.33
N MET A 210 10.56 -0.04 -14.89
CA MET A 210 10.34 0.23 -13.46
C MET A 210 10.00 -1.04 -12.66
N ILE A 211 9.18 -1.90 -13.25
CA ILE A 211 8.81 -3.17 -12.59
C ILE A 211 10.03 -4.09 -12.51
N ALA A 212 10.83 -4.19 -13.56
CA ALA A 212 12.09 -4.95 -13.53
C ALA A 212 13.02 -4.45 -12.43
N TRP A 213 13.13 -3.12 -12.28
CA TRP A 213 13.93 -2.53 -11.21
C TRP A 213 13.43 -2.88 -9.82
N TYR A 214 12.12 -2.74 -9.53
CA TYR A 214 11.53 -3.14 -8.24
C TYR A 214 11.71 -4.64 -8.01
N TRP A 215 11.48 -5.46 -9.02
CA TRP A 215 11.60 -6.92 -8.94
C TRP A 215 13.00 -7.39 -8.57
N SER A 216 14.02 -6.77 -9.16
CA SER A 216 15.43 -7.08 -8.89
C SER A 216 15.83 -6.89 -7.42
N ARG A 217 15.04 -6.15 -6.64
CA ARG A 217 15.29 -5.93 -5.22
C ARG A 217 14.78 -7.06 -4.32
N GLY A 218 13.94 -7.95 -4.86
CA GLY A 218 13.41 -9.10 -4.12
C GLY A 218 14.51 -10.00 -3.53
N PRO A 219 15.42 -10.55 -4.34
CA PRO A 219 16.51 -11.36 -3.80
C PRO A 219 17.36 -10.64 -2.75
N LEU A 220 17.63 -9.34 -2.93
CA LEU A 220 18.40 -8.54 -1.96
C LEU A 220 17.73 -8.40 -0.60
N ARG A 221 16.42 -8.61 -0.54
CA ARG A 221 15.63 -8.56 0.70
C ARG A 221 15.49 -9.95 1.32
N PHE A 222 15.14 -10.96 0.52
CA PHE A 222 14.77 -12.28 1.02
C PHE A 222 15.96 -13.20 1.30
N GLU A 223 17.01 -13.18 0.47
CA GLU A 223 18.20 -14.01 0.68
C GLU A 223 18.86 -13.75 2.04
N PRO A 224 19.17 -12.50 2.44
CA PRO A 224 19.73 -12.24 3.75
C PRO A 224 18.79 -12.61 4.91
N ALA A 225 17.47 -12.48 4.73
CA ALA A 225 16.50 -12.89 5.74
C ALA A 225 16.46 -14.42 5.91
N TYR A 226 16.55 -15.15 4.81
CA TYR A 226 16.65 -16.60 4.82
C TYR A 226 17.97 -17.09 5.46
N GLU A 227 19.09 -16.48 5.08
CA GLU A 227 20.42 -16.82 5.65
C GLU A 227 20.50 -16.61 7.17
N ARG A 228 19.80 -15.62 7.73
CA ARG A 228 19.72 -15.41 9.19
C ARG A 228 18.65 -16.27 9.87
N GLY A 229 17.85 -17.03 9.12
CA GLY A 229 16.76 -17.85 9.65
C GLY A 229 15.49 -17.07 10.03
N GLU A 230 15.38 -15.79 9.67
CA GLU A 230 14.15 -14.98 9.82
C GLU A 230 13.04 -15.49 8.90
N LEU A 231 13.39 -15.77 7.63
CA LEU A 231 12.52 -16.38 6.63
C LEU A 231 12.75 -17.89 6.66
N GLU A 232 11.71 -18.67 6.93
CA GLU A 232 11.80 -20.11 7.13
C GLU A 232 11.94 -20.91 5.81
N GLU A 233 11.57 -20.32 4.66
CA GLU A 233 11.64 -20.94 3.35
C GLU A 233 11.77 -19.87 2.26
N TYR A 234 12.65 -20.06 1.30
CA TYR A 234 12.88 -19.11 0.20
C TYR A 234 12.90 -19.78 -1.18
N GLU A 235 13.10 -21.09 -1.26
CA GLU A 235 13.30 -21.77 -2.53
C GLU A 235 12.09 -21.66 -3.45
N ASN A 236 10.86 -21.73 -2.90
CA ASN A 236 9.65 -21.53 -3.67
C ASN A 236 9.54 -20.11 -4.24
N ALA A 237 9.86 -19.09 -3.43
CA ALA A 237 9.89 -17.70 -3.90
C ALA A 237 10.95 -17.51 -4.98
N ARG A 238 12.17 -18.04 -4.77
CA ARG A 238 13.27 -18.00 -5.73
C ARG A 238 12.83 -18.61 -7.06
N ARG A 239 12.32 -19.83 -7.06
CA ARG A 239 11.88 -20.54 -8.27
C ARG A 239 10.74 -19.82 -8.98
N THR A 240 9.78 -19.26 -8.24
CA THR A 240 8.58 -18.64 -8.82
C THR A 240 8.86 -17.27 -9.40
N PHE A 241 9.69 -16.47 -8.72
CA PHE A 241 9.85 -15.05 -9.04
C PHE A 241 11.27 -14.62 -9.43
N PHE A 242 12.31 -15.38 -9.08
CA PHE A 242 13.69 -14.91 -9.15
C PHE A 242 14.65 -15.81 -9.91
N ASP A 243 14.18 -16.88 -10.54
CA ASP A 243 15.02 -17.79 -11.31
C ASP A 243 14.49 -18.01 -12.75
N PRO A 244 14.94 -17.16 -13.70
CA PRO A 244 15.77 -15.97 -13.53
C PRO A 244 14.96 -14.74 -13.02
N VAL A 245 15.65 -13.77 -12.40
CA VAL A 245 15.05 -12.47 -12.10
C VAL A 245 14.60 -11.80 -13.40
N PRO A 246 13.33 -11.41 -13.56
CA PRO A 246 12.86 -10.76 -14.77
C PRO A 246 13.56 -9.44 -15.02
N VAL A 247 13.91 -9.21 -16.30
CA VAL A 247 14.53 -7.96 -16.77
C VAL A 247 13.58 -7.23 -17.71
N GLU A 248 13.83 -5.96 -17.95
CA GLU A 248 13.08 -5.16 -18.93
C GLU A 248 12.97 -5.88 -20.27
N GLY A 249 11.75 -5.87 -20.84
CA GLY A 249 11.44 -6.50 -22.12
C GLY A 249 11.34 -8.03 -22.08
N SER A 250 11.64 -8.68 -20.95
CA SER A 250 11.42 -10.12 -20.80
C SER A 250 9.93 -10.46 -20.65
N LEU A 251 9.60 -11.74 -20.88
CA LEU A 251 8.25 -12.27 -20.68
C LEU A 251 8.22 -13.13 -19.42
N PHE A 252 7.52 -12.67 -18.42
CA PHE A 252 7.31 -13.42 -17.19
C PHE A 252 6.12 -14.39 -17.32
N ARG A 253 6.34 -15.66 -16.98
CA ARG A 253 5.31 -16.71 -16.93
C ARG A 253 5.17 -17.24 -15.53
N ASN A 254 3.91 -17.51 -15.13
CA ASN A 254 3.61 -18.10 -13.83
C ASN A 254 2.48 -19.11 -13.99
N LEU A 255 2.83 -20.34 -14.36
CA LEU A 255 1.88 -21.40 -14.62
C LEU A 255 1.10 -21.82 -13.36
N ASP A 256 1.74 -21.76 -12.20
CA ASP A 256 1.11 -22.08 -10.92
C ASP A 256 0.02 -21.06 -10.58
N LEU A 257 0.30 -19.76 -10.78
CA LEU A 257 -0.72 -18.71 -10.61
C LEU A 257 -1.85 -18.85 -11.63
N ALA A 258 -1.53 -19.17 -12.90
CA ALA A 258 -2.55 -19.37 -13.93
C ALA A 258 -3.52 -20.49 -13.53
N ASN A 259 -2.99 -21.63 -13.08
CA ASN A 259 -3.80 -22.77 -12.64
C ASN A 259 -4.61 -22.43 -11.38
N THR A 260 -4.06 -21.66 -10.46
CA THR A 260 -4.77 -21.22 -9.25
C THR A 260 -5.93 -20.30 -9.60
N LEU A 261 -5.70 -19.27 -10.45
CA LEU A 261 -6.75 -18.35 -10.90
C LEU A 261 -7.84 -19.05 -11.71
N GLU A 262 -7.49 -20.00 -12.58
CA GLU A 262 -8.46 -20.79 -13.35
C GLU A 262 -9.37 -21.63 -12.43
N ARG A 263 -8.79 -22.27 -11.39
CA ARG A 263 -9.60 -22.99 -10.38
C ARG A 263 -10.51 -22.05 -9.61
N ILE A 264 -10.00 -20.87 -9.19
CA ILE A 264 -10.79 -19.84 -8.49
C ILE A 264 -11.96 -19.39 -9.38
N GLY A 265 -11.70 -19.06 -10.63
CA GLY A 265 -12.72 -18.61 -11.58
C GLY A 265 -13.79 -19.66 -11.85
N THR A 266 -13.40 -20.94 -11.89
CA THR A 266 -14.30 -22.06 -12.23
C THR A 266 -15.06 -22.62 -11.03
N LEU A 267 -14.38 -22.76 -9.87
CA LEU A 267 -14.92 -23.43 -8.68
C LEU A 267 -15.38 -22.43 -7.59
N GLY A 268 -15.14 -21.15 -7.79
CA GLY A 268 -15.60 -20.09 -6.92
C GLY A 268 -14.73 -19.88 -5.68
N ARG A 269 -15.17 -18.95 -4.82
CA ARG A 269 -14.53 -18.56 -3.56
C ARG A 269 -14.13 -19.76 -2.68
N GLY A 270 -15.01 -20.80 -2.67
CA GLY A 270 -14.80 -21.99 -1.86
C GLY A 270 -13.52 -22.75 -2.18
N GLU A 271 -13.01 -22.69 -3.41
CA GLU A 271 -11.76 -23.31 -3.79
C GLU A 271 -10.56 -22.73 -3.05
N PHE A 272 -10.52 -21.39 -2.91
CA PHE A 272 -9.44 -20.70 -2.25
C PHE A 272 -9.45 -20.87 -0.72
N TYR A 273 -10.63 -20.83 -0.08
CA TYR A 273 -10.74 -20.84 1.39
C TYR A 273 -11.12 -22.19 2.00
N LYS A 274 -11.71 -23.11 1.23
CA LYS A 274 -12.18 -24.43 1.72
C LYS A 274 -11.76 -25.59 0.82
N GLY A 275 -11.24 -25.28 -0.39
CA GLY A 275 -10.86 -26.27 -1.39
C GLY A 275 -9.43 -26.79 -1.27
N ALA A 276 -8.89 -27.20 -2.39
CA ALA A 276 -7.53 -27.71 -2.50
C ALA A 276 -6.49 -26.61 -2.19
N THR A 277 -6.77 -25.38 -2.60
CA THR A 277 -5.90 -24.23 -2.36
C THR A 277 -5.72 -23.96 -0.85
N ALA A 278 -6.82 -23.96 -0.06
CA ALA A 278 -6.73 -23.79 1.40
C ALA A 278 -5.90 -24.89 2.06
N ARG A 279 -6.08 -26.15 1.63
CA ARG A 279 -5.31 -27.27 2.16
C ARG A 279 -3.82 -27.16 1.84
N ALA A 280 -3.47 -26.74 0.63
CA ALA A 280 -2.08 -26.54 0.23
C ALA A 280 -1.43 -25.40 1.02
N MET A 281 -2.11 -24.25 1.16
CA MET A 281 -1.66 -23.12 1.99
C MET A 281 -1.42 -23.56 3.44
N THR A 282 -2.38 -24.26 4.04
CA THR A 282 -2.27 -24.75 5.43
C THR A 282 -1.10 -25.70 5.59
N ALA A 283 -0.97 -26.71 4.71
CA ALA A 283 0.10 -27.70 4.78
C ALA A 283 1.48 -27.04 4.67
N TYR A 284 1.62 -26.08 3.76
CA TYR A 284 2.85 -25.31 3.58
C TYR A 284 3.20 -24.50 4.83
N LEU A 285 2.30 -23.65 5.32
CA LEU A 285 2.54 -22.78 6.48
C LEU A 285 2.84 -23.59 7.74
N ARG A 286 2.12 -24.68 8.00
CA ARG A 286 2.37 -25.55 9.15
C ARG A 286 3.70 -26.27 9.07
N ARG A 287 4.13 -26.71 7.90
CA ARG A 287 5.46 -27.32 7.68
C ARG A 287 6.59 -26.37 8.06
N HIS A 288 6.37 -25.05 7.89
CA HIS A 288 7.34 -24.02 8.20
C HIS A 288 7.10 -23.34 9.56
N GLY A 289 6.33 -23.97 10.45
CA GLY A 289 6.21 -23.55 11.87
C GLY A 289 5.10 -22.53 12.14
N SER A 290 4.27 -22.15 11.16
CA SER A 290 3.09 -21.32 11.39
C SER A 290 2.04 -22.05 12.24
N LYS A 291 1.30 -21.29 13.03
CA LYS A 291 0.09 -21.76 13.72
C LYS A 291 -1.18 -21.69 12.87
N MET A 292 -1.09 -21.23 11.63
CA MET A 292 -2.23 -21.14 10.70
C MET A 292 -2.87 -22.51 10.50
N ALA A 293 -4.16 -22.60 10.75
CA ALA A 293 -4.98 -23.78 10.58
C ALA A 293 -5.89 -23.67 9.34
N TYR A 294 -6.36 -24.81 8.85
CA TYR A 294 -7.35 -24.83 7.78
C TYR A 294 -8.62 -24.06 8.15
N GLU A 295 -9.01 -24.14 9.42
CA GLU A 295 -10.18 -23.47 9.97
C GLU A 295 -10.05 -21.94 9.93
N ASP A 296 -8.83 -21.39 10.01
CA ASP A 296 -8.59 -19.96 9.88
C ASP A 296 -8.94 -19.48 8.46
N PHE A 297 -8.53 -20.23 7.43
CA PHE A 297 -8.92 -19.97 6.05
C PHE A 297 -10.42 -20.19 5.85
N ALA A 298 -10.96 -21.33 6.31
CA ALA A 298 -12.35 -21.70 6.09
C ALA A 298 -13.36 -20.75 6.77
N ALA A 299 -12.96 -20.12 7.85
CA ALA A 299 -13.75 -19.14 8.59
C ALA A 299 -13.58 -17.70 8.07
N HIS A 300 -12.61 -17.45 7.16
CA HIS A 300 -12.38 -16.10 6.67
C HIS A 300 -13.61 -15.53 5.98
N ALA A 301 -13.96 -14.31 6.35
CA ALA A 301 -14.93 -13.46 5.67
C ALA A 301 -14.53 -12.01 5.93
N GLY A 302 -14.49 -11.22 4.87
CA GLY A 302 -14.45 -9.77 4.97
C GLY A 302 -15.80 -9.22 5.39
N GLU A 303 -15.92 -7.93 5.43
CA GLU A 303 -17.14 -7.27 5.87
C GLU A 303 -17.50 -6.05 5.05
N TRP A 304 -18.79 -5.88 4.78
CA TRP A 304 -19.32 -4.64 4.28
C TRP A 304 -19.32 -3.62 5.40
N THR A 305 -18.85 -2.41 5.11
CA THR A 305 -18.76 -1.31 6.07
C THR A 305 -19.25 -0.03 5.42
N GLU A 306 -19.84 0.85 6.22
CA GLU A 306 -20.22 2.17 5.77
C GLU A 306 -18.98 3.07 5.74
N PRO A 307 -18.67 3.73 4.60
CA PRO A 307 -17.56 4.68 4.54
C PRO A 307 -17.80 5.89 5.46
N LEU A 308 -16.75 6.31 6.15
CA LEU A 308 -16.75 7.54 6.95
C LEU A 308 -16.43 8.71 6.04
N CYS A 309 -17.16 9.81 6.15
CA CYS A 309 -17.00 10.94 5.24
C CYS A 309 -16.93 12.26 6.01
N VAL A 310 -16.12 13.18 5.50
CA VAL A 310 -16.08 14.59 5.94
C VAL A 310 -16.28 15.51 4.75
N GLU A 311 -16.90 16.67 5.00
CA GLU A 311 -16.99 17.74 4.02
C GLU A 311 -15.81 18.69 4.20
N TYR A 312 -15.19 19.08 3.10
CA TYR A 312 -14.12 20.06 3.07
C TYR A 312 -14.58 21.29 2.31
N ARG A 313 -14.63 22.45 2.97
CA ARG A 313 -15.04 23.77 2.45
C ARG A 313 -16.44 23.78 1.84
N SER A 314 -17.31 22.88 2.28
CA SER A 314 -18.67 22.69 1.73
C SER A 314 -18.71 22.47 0.20
N GLU A 315 -17.57 22.13 -0.39
CA GLU A 315 -17.42 21.94 -1.85
C GLU A 315 -17.08 20.49 -2.21
N VAL A 316 -16.34 19.80 -1.37
CA VAL A 316 -15.84 18.44 -1.59
C VAL A 316 -16.17 17.58 -0.39
N LYS A 317 -16.65 16.38 -0.65
CA LYS A 317 -16.84 15.34 0.37
C LYS A 317 -15.80 14.26 0.12
N LEU A 318 -14.93 13.99 1.10
CA LEU A 318 -14.00 12.86 1.07
C LEU A 318 -14.55 11.73 1.95
N CYS A 319 -14.58 10.53 1.39
CA CYS A 319 -15.00 9.32 2.08
C CYS A 319 -13.86 8.28 2.10
N GLU A 320 -13.68 7.64 3.25
CA GLU A 320 -12.63 6.67 3.52
C GLU A 320 -13.20 5.50 4.35
N LEU A 321 -12.47 4.39 4.42
CA LEU A 321 -12.82 3.32 5.33
C LEU A 321 -12.22 3.55 6.72
N GLY A 322 -12.99 3.16 7.74
CA GLY A 322 -12.53 3.19 9.14
C GLY A 322 -11.46 2.16 9.46
N PRO A 323 -10.94 2.15 10.70
CA PRO A 323 -10.01 1.11 11.16
C PRO A 323 -10.60 -0.31 10.93
N ASN A 324 -9.72 -1.23 10.67
CA ASN A 324 -8.26 -1.31 10.88
C ASN A 324 -7.41 -0.61 9.78
N THR A 325 -8.01 0.13 8.83
CA THR A 325 -7.27 0.98 7.87
C THR A 325 -6.84 2.31 8.51
N GLN A 326 -6.11 3.12 7.77
CA GLN A 326 -5.74 4.48 8.20
C GLN A 326 -6.52 5.61 7.50
N GLY A 327 -7.64 5.30 6.84
CA GLY A 327 -8.43 6.30 6.10
C GLY A 327 -8.87 7.49 6.95
N VAL A 328 -9.23 7.24 8.20
CA VAL A 328 -9.58 8.28 9.17
C VAL A 328 -8.51 9.37 9.31
N ALA A 329 -7.21 9.05 9.12
CA ALA A 329 -6.17 10.07 9.19
C ALA A 329 -6.28 11.13 8.07
N ALA A 330 -6.72 10.73 6.87
CA ALA A 330 -6.98 11.67 5.78
C ALA A 330 -8.14 12.60 6.13
N LEU A 331 -9.21 12.04 6.70
CA LEU A 331 -10.38 12.80 7.15
C LEU A 331 -10.01 13.80 8.25
N GLN A 332 -9.25 13.37 9.25
CA GLN A 332 -8.74 14.26 10.31
C GLN A 332 -7.90 15.41 9.76
N MET A 333 -6.99 15.10 8.83
CA MET A 333 -6.16 16.13 8.20
C MET A 333 -7.00 17.19 7.50
N LEU A 334 -8.03 16.80 6.73
CA LEU A 334 -8.91 17.74 6.06
C LEU A 334 -9.68 18.62 7.04
N GLU A 335 -10.26 18.05 8.10
CA GLU A 335 -10.95 18.84 9.13
C GLU A 335 -10.03 19.82 9.85
N MET A 336 -8.78 19.43 10.14
CA MET A 336 -7.79 20.36 10.71
C MET A 336 -7.41 21.48 9.75
N LEU A 337 -7.33 21.17 8.44
CA LEU A 337 -6.96 22.13 7.39
C LEU A 337 -8.08 23.13 7.05
N GLU A 338 -9.34 22.88 7.47
CA GLU A 338 -10.42 23.88 7.37
C GLU A 338 -10.07 25.23 8.02
N ARG A 339 -9.22 25.22 9.04
CA ARG A 339 -8.74 26.42 9.72
C ARG A 339 -7.90 27.37 8.85
N PHE A 340 -7.27 26.84 7.79
CA PHE A 340 -6.26 27.57 7.01
C PHE A 340 -6.76 27.88 5.61
N ASP A 341 -6.56 29.08 5.11
CA ASP A 341 -6.82 29.39 3.70
C ASP A 341 -5.62 28.99 2.84
N LEU A 342 -5.59 27.69 2.47
CA LEU A 342 -4.50 27.15 1.65
C LEU A 342 -4.45 27.79 0.25
N GLY A 343 -5.57 28.34 -0.25
CA GLY A 343 -5.64 29.05 -1.53
C GLY A 343 -4.88 30.39 -1.48
N GLU A 344 -5.12 31.18 -0.42
CA GLU A 344 -4.40 32.44 -0.19
C GLU A 344 -2.93 32.23 0.15
N MET A 345 -2.60 31.13 0.88
CA MET A 345 -1.21 30.77 1.15
C MET A 345 -0.41 30.44 -0.10
N GLY A 346 -1.07 29.99 -1.16
CA GLY A 346 -0.46 29.62 -2.43
C GLY A 346 0.08 28.18 -2.46
N PHE A 347 -0.03 27.55 -3.64
CA PHE A 347 0.40 26.17 -3.84
C PHE A 347 1.90 25.99 -3.60
N GLY A 348 2.26 25.09 -2.68
CA GLY A 348 3.65 24.76 -2.36
C GLY A 348 4.40 25.82 -1.56
N SER A 349 3.71 26.85 -1.04
CA SER A 349 4.31 27.83 -0.15
C SER A 349 4.78 27.18 1.16
N PRO A 350 5.78 27.75 1.86
CA PRO A 350 6.22 27.27 3.17
C PRO A 350 5.07 27.18 4.19
N ASP A 351 4.17 28.14 4.20
CA ASP A 351 3.04 28.19 5.14
C ASP A 351 2.03 27.08 4.88
N ALA A 352 1.64 26.87 3.60
CA ALA A 352 0.74 25.78 3.22
C ALA A 352 1.37 24.41 3.52
N LEU A 353 2.65 24.23 3.20
CA LEU A 353 3.36 22.97 3.49
C LEU A 353 3.47 22.74 5.00
N THR A 354 3.74 23.78 5.79
CA THR A 354 3.79 23.66 7.26
C THR A 354 2.43 23.26 7.82
N ALA A 355 1.34 23.90 7.40
CA ALA A 355 0.00 23.54 7.84
C ALA A 355 -0.32 22.06 7.52
N MET A 356 -0.04 21.61 6.29
CA MET A 356 -0.27 20.22 5.86
C MET A 356 0.57 19.21 6.65
N VAL A 357 1.87 19.49 6.86
CA VAL A 357 2.78 18.60 7.58
C VAL A 357 2.37 18.48 9.04
N GLU A 358 2.04 19.60 9.69
CA GLU A 358 1.65 19.59 11.09
C GLU A 358 0.28 18.94 11.31
N ALA A 359 -0.69 19.15 10.42
CA ALA A 359 -1.95 18.40 10.43
C ALA A 359 -1.72 16.89 10.29
N LYS A 360 -0.81 16.49 9.38
CA LYS A 360 -0.41 15.07 9.26
C LYS A 360 0.21 14.54 10.55
N ARG A 361 1.12 15.28 11.18
CA ARG A 361 1.78 14.85 12.43
C ARG A 361 0.76 14.60 13.54
N LEU A 362 -0.23 15.47 13.67
CA LEU A 362 -1.32 15.34 14.64
C LEU A 362 -2.19 14.11 14.36
N ALA A 363 -2.66 13.94 13.13
CA ALA A 363 -3.47 12.79 12.73
C ALA A 363 -2.72 11.45 12.88
N PHE A 364 -1.41 11.44 12.57
CA PHE A 364 -0.58 10.24 12.69
C PHE A 364 -0.25 9.91 14.15
N ALA A 365 -0.20 10.91 15.02
CA ALA A 365 -0.12 10.71 16.44
C ALA A 365 -1.36 9.99 16.98
N ASP A 366 -2.55 10.42 16.58
CA ASP A 366 -3.82 9.78 16.98
C ASP A 366 -3.96 8.38 16.38
N ARG A 367 -3.57 8.23 15.09
CA ARG A 367 -3.59 6.95 14.38
C ARG A 367 -2.89 5.85 15.15
N ALA A 368 -1.74 6.13 15.63
CA ALA A 368 -0.91 5.14 16.28
C ALA A 368 -1.49 4.64 17.61
N LEU A 369 -2.42 5.39 18.24
CA LEU A 369 -3.11 4.97 19.45
C LEU A 369 -4.46 4.30 19.22
N GLY A 370 -5.15 4.74 18.16
CA GLY A 370 -6.57 4.43 18.03
C GLY A 370 -6.90 3.51 16.85
N TYR A 371 -5.99 3.34 15.87
CA TYR A 371 -6.35 2.61 14.66
C TYR A 371 -5.93 1.15 14.76
N ALA A 372 -6.84 0.35 15.26
CA ALA A 372 -6.71 -1.10 15.42
C ALA A 372 -8.01 -1.78 15.00
N ASP A 373 -8.04 -3.10 14.97
CA ASP A 373 -9.27 -3.87 14.72
C ASP A 373 -10.36 -3.46 15.75
N PRO A 374 -11.48 -2.83 15.33
CA PRO A 374 -12.50 -2.34 16.25
C PRO A 374 -13.11 -3.43 17.11
N ALA A 375 -13.16 -4.68 16.62
CA ALA A 375 -13.67 -5.83 17.37
C ALA A 375 -12.82 -6.16 18.61
N PHE A 376 -11.56 -5.69 18.67
CA PHE A 376 -10.62 -5.94 19.74
C PHE A 376 -10.27 -4.68 20.54
N SER A 377 -10.19 -3.52 19.88
CA SER A 377 -9.81 -2.27 20.54
C SER A 377 -10.96 -1.64 21.33
N GLY A 378 -12.20 -1.88 20.91
CA GLY A 378 -13.36 -1.22 21.49
C GLY A 378 -13.42 0.31 21.25
N ILE A 379 -12.53 0.86 20.39
CA ILE A 379 -12.47 2.28 20.07
C ILE A 379 -13.43 2.56 18.90
N ASP A 380 -14.38 3.48 19.13
CA ASP A 380 -15.24 3.98 18.05
C ASP A 380 -14.44 4.99 17.20
N PRO A 381 -14.19 4.69 15.90
CA PRO A 381 -13.44 5.59 15.04
C PRO A 381 -14.13 6.95 14.82
N ALA A 382 -15.41 7.07 15.06
CA ALA A 382 -16.15 8.32 14.93
C ALA A 382 -15.62 9.43 15.86
N ILE A 383 -14.93 9.08 16.95
CA ILE A 383 -14.29 10.08 17.83
C ILE A 383 -13.22 10.90 17.13
N PHE A 384 -12.55 10.32 16.10
CA PHE A 384 -11.47 10.97 15.40
C PHE A 384 -11.91 11.89 14.25
N ILE A 385 -13.17 11.84 13.83
CA ILE A 385 -13.73 12.66 12.75
C ILE A 385 -14.78 13.66 13.26
N GLY A 386 -14.75 13.96 14.52
CA GLY A 386 -15.62 14.98 15.09
C GLY A 386 -15.05 16.39 14.86
N PRO A 387 -15.83 17.31 14.28
CA PRO A 387 -15.33 18.67 13.96
C PRO A 387 -14.80 19.41 15.19
N GLY A 388 -15.38 19.19 16.39
CA GLY A 388 -14.86 19.75 17.63
C GLY A 388 -13.51 19.18 18.06
N TYR A 389 -13.28 17.87 17.84
CA TYR A 389 -12.01 17.22 18.15
C TYR A 389 -10.89 17.76 17.28
N ASN A 390 -11.07 17.75 15.96
CA ASN A 390 -10.04 18.18 15.00
C ASN A 390 -9.81 19.70 15.01
N ALA A 391 -10.85 20.53 15.31
CA ALA A 391 -10.67 21.94 15.53
C ALA A 391 -9.76 22.21 16.73
N GLY A 392 -9.94 21.50 17.84
CA GLY A 392 -9.05 21.59 19.00
C GLY A 392 -7.63 21.13 18.72
N ARG A 393 -7.46 20.06 17.90
CA ARG A 393 -6.12 19.61 17.45
C ARG A 393 -5.44 20.66 16.58
N ALA A 394 -6.18 21.31 15.68
CA ALA A 394 -5.67 22.33 14.77
C ALA A 394 -5.17 23.61 15.50
N GLU A 395 -5.64 23.88 16.72
CA GLU A 395 -5.14 25.02 17.53
C GLU A 395 -3.64 24.91 17.87
N ALA A 396 -3.11 23.70 17.90
CA ALA A 396 -1.68 23.47 18.15
C ALA A 396 -0.78 23.81 16.94
N ILE A 397 -1.34 23.98 15.75
CA ILE A 397 -0.59 24.24 14.52
C ILE A 397 -0.17 25.71 14.47
N ASP A 398 1.14 25.96 14.52
CA ASP A 398 1.77 27.26 14.30
C ASP A 398 2.49 27.24 12.94
N ILE A 399 1.94 27.94 11.95
CA ILE A 399 2.51 27.94 10.58
C ILE A 399 3.89 28.57 10.48
N THR A 400 4.32 29.29 11.51
CA THR A 400 5.64 29.98 11.52
C THR A 400 6.77 29.07 12.01
N ARG A 401 6.46 27.92 12.59
CA ARG A 401 7.46 26.97 13.11
C ARG A 401 6.91 25.56 13.24
N ALA A 402 7.78 24.57 13.06
CA ALA A 402 7.45 23.18 13.34
C ALA A 402 7.19 22.94 14.83
N MET A 403 6.19 22.14 15.16
CA MET A 403 5.96 21.70 16.54
C MET A 403 7.16 20.84 17.02
N PRO A 404 7.72 21.11 18.20
CA PRO A 404 8.91 20.36 18.69
C PRO A 404 8.60 18.88 18.97
N ALA A 405 7.44 18.59 19.50
CA ALA A 405 6.93 17.25 19.69
C ALA A 405 5.41 17.25 19.47
N VAL A 406 4.90 16.20 18.83
CA VAL A 406 3.47 16.00 18.73
C VAL A 406 3.16 14.80 19.62
N ALA A 407 2.52 15.08 20.76
CA ALA A 407 1.94 14.00 21.54
C ALA A 407 0.66 13.56 20.81
N PRO A 408 0.48 12.27 20.58
CA PRO A 408 -0.85 11.72 20.53
C PRO A 408 -1.49 12.01 21.87
N GLY A 409 -2.72 11.74 21.99
CA GLY A 409 -3.22 11.60 23.33
C GLY A 409 -2.30 10.71 24.22
N THR A 410 -1.24 9.99 23.68
CA THR A 410 -0.21 9.21 24.36
C THR A 410 0.97 8.86 23.43
N GLU A 411 2.13 8.46 23.95
CA GLU A 411 3.42 8.30 23.26
C GLU A 411 3.45 7.19 22.18
N ILE A 412 4.12 7.47 21.04
CA ILE A 412 4.31 6.52 19.94
C ILE A 412 5.71 6.61 19.32
N THR A 413 6.24 5.45 18.98
CA THR A 413 7.48 5.32 18.23
C THR A 413 7.24 5.20 16.72
N ASP A 414 7.92 6.05 15.97
CA ASP A 414 7.76 6.37 14.54
C ASP A 414 8.36 5.32 13.57
N ALA A 415 8.59 4.09 13.99
CA ALA A 415 9.44 3.15 13.27
C ALA A 415 8.77 2.38 12.11
N ALA A 416 7.45 2.36 11.98
CA ALA A 416 6.73 1.39 11.14
C ALA A 416 6.45 1.83 9.68
N LEU A 417 6.78 3.05 9.25
CA LEU A 417 6.21 3.62 8.03
C LEU A 417 7.14 3.79 6.82
N ARG A 418 8.33 3.22 6.81
CA ARG A 418 9.34 3.61 5.80
C ARG A 418 9.36 2.84 4.49
N ASP A 419 8.69 1.68 4.34
CA ASP A 419 8.85 0.82 3.17
C ASP A 419 7.59 -0.01 2.82
N GLY A 420 6.43 0.61 2.58
CA GLY A 420 5.24 -0.10 2.09
C GLY A 420 5.06 0.03 0.58
N ASP A 421 4.79 -1.07 -0.12
CA ASP A 421 4.40 -1.10 -1.54
C ASP A 421 2.92 -1.52 -1.66
N THR A 422 2.19 -0.91 -2.60
CA THR A 422 0.74 -1.07 -2.72
C THR A 422 0.31 -0.76 -4.15
N THR A 423 -0.77 -1.41 -4.62
CA THR A 423 -1.40 -1.01 -5.87
C THR A 423 -2.78 -0.43 -5.61
N TYR A 424 -3.08 0.66 -6.30
CA TYR A 424 -4.38 1.34 -6.29
C TYR A 424 -4.92 1.46 -7.71
N LEU A 425 -6.23 1.28 -7.86
CA LEU A 425 -6.91 1.43 -9.13
C LEU A 425 -8.30 2.06 -8.97
N THR A 426 -8.73 2.75 -10.01
CA THR A 426 -10.10 3.26 -10.14
C THR A 426 -10.71 2.86 -11.46
N VAL A 427 -12.00 2.55 -11.45
CA VAL A 427 -12.77 2.22 -12.64
C VAL A 427 -14.13 2.91 -12.57
N ALA A 428 -14.59 3.42 -13.71
CA ALA A 428 -15.96 3.90 -13.88
C ALA A 428 -16.57 3.26 -15.14
N ASP A 429 -17.80 2.78 -15.06
CA ASP A 429 -18.51 2.26 -16.23
C ASP A 429 -19.42 3.30 -16.88
N LYS A 430 -20.02 2.94 -18.02
CA LYS A 430 -20.95 3.80 -18.78
C LYS A 430 -22.27 4.08 -18.06
N ASP A 431 -22.62 3.27 -17.07
CA ASP A 431 -23.86 3.37 -16.30
C ASP A 431 -23.68 4.25 -15.05
N GLY A 432 -22.45 4.70 -14.79
CA GLY A 432 -22.11 5.62 -13.70
C GLY A 432 -21.66 4.93 -12.42
N MET A 433 -21.48 3.58 -12.40
CA MET A 433 -20.85 2.91 -11.28
C MET A 433 -19.37 3.26 -11.24
N MET A 434 -18.85 3.55 -10.05
CA MET A 434 -17.43 3.87 -9.81
C MET A 434 -16.86 2.99 -8.72
N VAL A 435 -15.62 2.57 -8.91
CA VAL A 435 -14.87 1.72 -7.98
C VAL A 435 -13.54 2.37 -7.65
N SER A 436 -13.28 2.50 -6.37
CA SER A 436 -11.99 2.80 -5.77
C SER A 436 -11.51 1.53 -5.07
N LEU A 437 -10.44 0.90 -5.55
CA LEU A 437 -9.95 -0.38 -5.05
C LEU A 437 -8.46 -0.29 -4.76
N ILE A 438 -8.06 -0.76 -3.59
CA ILE A 438 -6.67 -0.84 -3.15
C ILE A 438 -6.34 -2.26 -2.69
N GLN A 439 -5.17 -2.76 -3.06
CA GLN A 439 -4.73 -4.11 -2.74
C GLN A 439 -3.24 -4.12 -2.45
N SER A 440 -2.81 -4.92 -1.47
CA SER A 440 -1.41 -4.93 -1.05
C SER A 440 -1.03 -6.23 -0.36
N ASN A 441 0.22 -6.62 -0.57
CA ASN A 441 0.92 -7.61 0.26
C ASN A 441 1.72 -6.97 1.39
N TYR A 442 1.73 -5.64 1.52
CA TYR A 442 2.41 -4.74 2.44
C TYR A 442 3.84 -4.42 2.00
N ARG A 443 4.87 -5.18 2.42
CA ARG A 443 6.27 -4.84 2.09
C ARG A 443 6.69 -5.49 0.78
N GLY A 444 6.86 -4.70 -0.27
CA GLY A 444 7.29 -5.24 -1.55
C GLY A 444 6.41 -6.41 -1.98
N MET A 445 7.01 -7.58 -2.17
CA MET A 445 6.28 -8.78 -2.56
C MET A 445 5.53 -9.47 -1.41
N GLY A 446 5.77 -9.09 -0.14
CA GLY A 446 5.17 -9.69 1.05
C GLY A 446 6.16 -10.48 1.90
N SER A 447 5.69 -11.57 2.51
CA SER A 447 6.39 -12.34 3.55
C SER A 447 7.63 -13.14 3.09
N GLY A 448 7.89 -13.24 1.80
CA GLY A 448 8.89 -14.15 1.24
C GLY A 448 8.40 -15.58 1.03
N LEU A 449 7.21 -15.93 1.51
CA LEU A 449 6.67 -17.30 1.52
C LEU A 449 5.70 -17.53 0.36
N VAL A 450 6.01 -18.52 -0.49
CA VAL A 450 5.20 -18.93 -1.64
C VAL A 450 4.72 -20.36 -1.44
N PRO A 451 3.41 -20.61 -1.29
CA PRO A 451 2.92 -21.97 -1.09
C PRO A 451 3.13 -22.84 -2.33
N ASP A 452 3.37 -24.15 -2.10
CA ASP A 452 3.71 -25.11 -3.15
C ASP A 452 2.68 -25.12 -4.29
N GLY A 453 3.14 -24.84 -5.52
CA GLY A 453 2.34 -24.94 -6.73
C GLY A 453 1.16 -23.96 -6.84
N LEU A 454 1.17 -22.86 -6.06
CA LEU A 454 0.09 -21.87 -6.10
C LEU A 454 0.48 -20.56 -6.78
N GLY A 455 1.78 -20.25 -6.91
CA GLY A 455 2.29 -19.17 -7.74
C GLY A 455 2.07 -17.76 -7.20
N PHE A 456 1.72 -17.58 -5.93
CA PHE A 456 1.60 -16.27 -5.28
C PHE A 456 2.33 -16.26 -3.94
N MET A 457 2.71 -15.07 -3.49
CA MET A 457 3.35 -14.87 -2.19
C MET A 457 2.34 -14.40 -1.15
N PHE A 458 2.44 -14.89 0.09
CA PHE A 458 1.65 -14.39 1.21
C PHE A 458 2.08 -12.98 1.59
N GLN A 459 1.13 -12.18 2.08
CA GLN A 459 1.38 -10.89 2.71
C GLN A 459 2.16 -11.02 4.02
N ASP A 460 2.77 -9.92 4.45
CA ASP A 460 3.48 -9.78 5.72
C ASP A 460 2.84 -8.73 6.65
N ARG A 461 1.53 -8.53 6.53
CA ARG A 461 0.79 -7.45 7.20
C ARG A 461 0.84 -7.51 8.71
N ALA A 462 0.94 -8.72 9.30
CA ALA A 462 0.99 -8.86 10.76
C ALA A 462 2.28 -8.31 11.39
N GLU A 463 3.31 -7.94 10.60
CA GLU A 463 4.45 -7.14 11.08
C GLU A 463 4.03 -5.84 11.76
N LEU A 464 2.86 -5.29 11.38
CA LEU A 464 2.36 -4.02 11.90
C LEU A 464 1.73 -4.09 13.30
N PHE A 465 1.64 -5.25 13.91
CA PHE A 465 1.18 -5.36 15.29
C PHE A 465 2.21 -4.80 16.28
N SER A 466 1.70 -4.25 17.38
CA SER A 466 2.50 -3.90 18.56
C SER A 466 2.81 -5.16 19.39
N LEU A 467 3.95 -5.15 20.08
CA LEU A 467 4.30 -6.14 21.11
C LEU A 467 3.97 -5.64 22.52
N ASP A 468 3.58 -4.38 22.68
CA ASP A 468 3.12 -3.82 23.95
C ASP A 468 1.72 -4.39 24.28
N PRO A 469 1.56 -5.12 25.39
CA PRO A 469 0.28 -5.73 25.77
C PRO A 469 -0.85 -4.71 26.03
N GLU A 470 -0.50 -3.46 26.35
CA GLU A 470 -1.48 -2.39 26.60
C GLU A 470 -1.90 -1.65 25.33
N HIS A 471 -1.23 -1.92 24.21
CA HIS A 471 -1.52 -1.22 22.94
C HIS A 471 -2.77 -1.77 22.27
N PRO A 472 -3.71 -0.93 21.78
CA PRO A 472 -4.93 -1.39 21.09
C PRO A 472 -4.65 -2.30 19.90
N ASN A 473 -3.53 -2.10 19.18
CA ASN A 473 -3.08 -2.95 18.08
C ASN A 473 -2.04 -4.00 18.53
N VAL A 474 -2.12 -4.50 19.77
CA VAL A 474 -1.26 -5.59 20.25
C VAL A 474 -1.50 -6.86 19.42
N PHE A 475 -0.43 -7.65 19.20
CA PHE A 475 -0.53 -8.94 18.51
C PHE A 475 -1.44 -9.92 19.27
N GLU A 476 -2.47 -10.40 18.60
CA GLU A 476 -3.42 -11.35 19.18
C GLU A 476 -3.94 -12.29 18.10
N GLY A 477 -4.21 -13.54 18.47
CA GLY A 477 -4.76 -14.55 17.56
C GLY A 477 -6.19 -14.23 17.13
N GLY A 478 -6.46 -14.33 15.83
CA GLY A 478 -7.77 -14.04 15.24
C GLY A 478 -8.08 -12.55 15.07
N LYS A 479 -7.10 -11.67 15.30
CA LYS A 479 -7.19 -10.22 15.14
C LYS A 479 -6.73 -9.78 13.76
N ARG A 480 -7.36 -8.75 13.20
CA ARG A 480 -6.88 -8.07 11.98
C ARG A 480 -5.74 -7.12 12.34
N PRO A 481 -4.61 -7.16 11.61
CA PRO A 481 -3.55 -6.19 11.80
C PRO A 481 -4.00 -4.79 11.36
N PHE A 482 -3.36 -3.76 11.90
CA PHE A 482 -3.44 -2.41 11.35
C PHE A 482 -3.04 -2.39 9.87
N HIS A 483 -3.73 -1.57 9.08
CA HIS A 483 -3.48 -1.44 7.64
C HIS A 483 -3.14 -0.01 7.22
N THR A 484 -2.11 0.11 6.38
CA THR A 484 -1.66 1.39 5.83
C THR A 484 -2.35 1.78 4.53
N ILE A 485 -3.21 0.92 3.97
CA ILE A 485 -3.89 1.15 2.69
C ILE A 485 -5.28 1.73 2.90
N ILE A 486 -5.67 2.65 2.02
CA ILE A 486 -6.91 3.41 2.07
C ILE A 486 -7.48 3.58 0.66
N PRO A 487 -8.67 3.05 0.36
CA PRO A 487 -9.41 3.45 -0.83
C PRO A 487 -10.16 4.74 -0.52
N ALA A 488 -10.03 5.75 -1.36
CA ALA A 488 -10.69 7.04 -1.19
C ALA A 488 -11.82 7.26 -2.22
N PHE A 489 -12.84 8.01 -1.84
CA PHE A 489 -13.92 8.40 -2.75
C PHE A 489 -14.36 9.85 -2.52
#